data_c4d3bacd85a59c1f0ad676798e4be7d0
#
_entry.id   c4d3bacd85a59c1f0ad676798e4be7d0
#
_cell.length_a   1.000
_cell.length_b   1.000
_cell.length_c   1.000
_cell.angle_alpha   90.00
_cell.angle_beta   90.00
_cell.angle_gamma   90.00
#
_symmetry.space_group_name_H-M   'P 1'
#
loop_
_entity.id
_entity.type
_entity.pdbx_description
1 polymer ?
#
loop_
_entity_poly.entity_id
_entity_poly.type
_entity_poly.pdbx_seq_one_letter_code
_entity_poly.pdbx_strand_id
1 'polypeptide(L)'
;MLTLCIRYTLDANKLGDFETYARALQQPIERCGGTVVGYYLPTKIAGPTNVAMGLIDFPNLAAYEQYRENLLRDPGAVECLRQAEAAGCILIEDRSFIRRVAA
;
A
#
# COMPACT_ATOMS: atom_id res chain seq x y z
N MET A 1 -18.71 1.80 -2.00
CA MET A 1 -17.26 2.08 -1.95
C MET A 1 -16.54 0.96 -1.23
N LEU A 2 -15.43 0.53 -1.77
CA LEU A 2 -14.58 -0.51 -1.18
C LEU A 2 -13.27 0.13 -0.74
N THR A 3 -12.74 -0.35 0.40
CA THR A 3 -11.39 0.04 0.84
C THR A 3 -10.49 -1.19 0.74
N LEU A 4 -9.43 -1.08 -0.05
CA LEU A 4 -8.37 -2.08 -0.06
C LEU A 4 -7.52 -1.85 1.19
N CYS A 5 -7.42 -2.88 2.02
CA CYS A 5 -6.56 -2.87 3.19
C CYS A 5 -5.38 -3.78 2.91
N ILE A 6 -4.19 -3.21 2.88
CA ILE A 6 -2.96 -3.98 2.69
C ILE A 6 -2.22 -3.98 4.02
N ARG A 7 -2.01 -5.17 4.56
CA ARG A 7 -1.23 -5.34 5.77
C ARG A 7 0.14 -5.88 5.38
N TYR A 8 1.19 -5.14 5.75
CA TYR A 8 2.56 -5.50 5.42
C TYR A 8 3.28 -5.99 6.67
N THR A 9 3.89 -7.17 6.58
CA THR A 9 4.88 -7.58 7.57
C THR A 9 6.24 -7.23 7.01
N LEU A 10 7.00 -6.41 7.73
CA LEU A 10 8.24 -5.83 7.26
C LEU A 10 9.44 -6.48 7.93
N ASP A 11 10.58 -6.40 7.24
CA ASP A 11 11.87 -6.62 7.88
C ASP A 11 12.07 -5.47 8.89
N ALA A 12 12.20 -5.80 10.16
CA ALA A 12 12.28 -4.83 11.23
C ALA A 12 13.48 -3.88 11.11
N ASN A 13 14.50 -4.27 10.34
CA ASN A 13 15.69 -3.45 10.10
C ASN A 13 15.55 -2.56 8.87
N LYS A 14 14.39 -2.61 8.17
CA LYS A 14 14.19 -1.92 6.90
C LYS A 14 12.91 -1.09 6.86
N LEU A 15 12.49 -0.58 8.02
CA LEU A 15 11.30 0.27 8.10
C LEU A 15 11.46 1.55 7.28
N GLY A 16 12.67 2.12 7.26
CA GLY A 16 12.98 3.31 6.47
C GLY A 16 12.83 3.07 4.97
N ASP A 17 13.24 1.90 4.50
CA ASP A 17 13.08 1.52 3.09
C ASP A 17 11.60 1.42 2.71
N PHE A 18 10.78 0.85 3.59
CA PHE A 18 9.34 0.79 3.37
C PHE A 18 8.71 2.19 3.39
N GLU A 19 9.12 3.05 4.29
CA GLU A 19 8.61 4.43 4.35
C GLU A 19 8.89 5.17 3.05
N THR A 20 10.10 5.03 2.51
CA THR A 20 10.46 5.61 1.22
C THR A 20 9.57 5.09 0.10
N TYR A 21 9.35 3.78 0.06
CA TYR A 21 8.46 3.13 -0.91
C TYR A 21 7.02 3.66 -0.79
N ALA A 22 6.47 3.66 0.42
CA ALA A 22 5.10 4.10 0.67
C ALA A 22 4.89 5.56 0.29
N ARG A 23 5.86 6.41 0.59
CA ARG A 23 5.80 7.83 0.22
C ARG A 23 5.79 8.01 -1.29
N ALA A 24 6.68 7.31 -1.99
CA ALA A 24 6.82 7.43 -3.43
C ALA A 24 5.64 6.83 -4.20
N LEU A 25 5.00 5.79 -3.66
CA LEU A 25 3.92 5.08 -4.35
C LEU A 25 2.59 5.83 -4.34
N GLN A 26 2.38 6.77 -3.42
CA GLN A 26 1.08 7.42 -3.27
C GLN A 26 0.64 8.18 -4.52
N GLN A 27 1.52 8.92 -5.17
CA GLN A 27 1.18 9.63 -6.40
C GLN A 27 0.83 8.69 -7.56
N PRO A 28 1.62 7.64 -7.84
CA PRO A 28 1.23 6.64 -8.83
C PRO A 28 -0.12 5.99 -8.55
N ILE A 29 -0.44 5.66 -7.29
CA ILE A 29 -1.73 5.10 -6.91
C ILE A 29 -2.87 6.05 -7.31
N GLU A 30 -2.76 7.32 -6.95
CA GLU A 30 -3.77 8.33 -7.27
C GLU A 30 -3.91 8.53 -8.79
N ARG A 31 -2.80 8.57 -9.50
CA ARG A 31 -2.77 8.71 -10.95
C ARG A 31 -3.42 7.53 -11.66
N CYS A 32 -3.32 6.34 -11.08
CA CYS A 32 -3.85 5.12 -11.68
C CYS A 32 -5.30 4.81 -11.29
N GLY A 33 -5.91 5.60 -10.41
CA GLY A 33 -7.33 5.51 -10.10
C GLY A 33 -7.70 5.12 -8.69
N GLY A 34 -6.72 4.97 -7.78
CA GLY A 34 -6.98 4.75 -6.37
C GLY A 34 -7.06 6.07 -5.61
N THR A 35 -7.81 6.10 -4.52
CA THR A 35 -7.80 7.22 -3.59
C THR A 35 -7.11 6.77 -2.32
N VAL A 36 -5.91 7.30 -2.07
CA VAL A 36 -5.13 6.91 -0.90
C VAL A 36 -5.76 7.51 0.36
N VAL A 37 -6.23 6.63 1.26
CA VAL A 37 -6.66 7.06 2.59
C VAL A 37 -5.42 7.33 3.43
N GLY A 38 -4.44 6.44 3.39
CA GLY A 38 -3.17 6.64 4.05
C GLY A 38 -2.32 5.38 4.08
N TYR A 39 -1.03 5.60 4.30
CA TYR A 39 -0.07 4.56 4.65
C TYR A 39 0.38 4.81 6.08
N TYR A 40 0.46 3.75 6.86
CA TYR A 40 0.71 3.84 8.30
C TYR A 40 1.87 2.95 8.69
N LEU A 41 2.81 3.52 9.42
CA LEU A 41 3.96 2.79 9.95
C LEU A 41 3.68 2.33 11.38
N PRO A 42 4.31 1.23 11.81
CA PRO A 42 4.20 0.82 13.21
C PRO A 42 4.90 1.82 14.15
N THR A 43 4.42 1.86 15.37
CA THR A 43 5.06 2.63 16.44
C THR A 43 5.68 1.66 17.45
N LYS A 44 6.56 2.19 18.30
CA LYS A 44 7.15 1.40 19.38
C LYS A 44 6.32 1.40 20.66
N ILE A 45 5.16 2.08 20.62
CA ILE A 45 4.36 2.29 21.82
C ILE A 45 3.46 1.09 22.11
N ALA A 46 2.87 0.51 21.08
CA ALA A 46 1.96 -0.63 21.22
C ALA A 46 1.90 -1.44 19.94
N GLY A 47 1.59 -2.72 20.08
CA GLY A 47 1.39 -3.66 18.99
C GLY A 47 2.69 -4.14 18.35
N PRO A 48 2.60 -4.86 17.22
CA PRO A 48 3.78 -5.31 16.49
C PRO A 48 4.59 -4.14 15.95
N THR A 49 5.90 -4.23 16.05
CA THR A 49 6.81 -3.14 15.63
C THR A 49 7.25 -3.25 14.19
N ASN A 50 6.77 -4.23 13.44
CA ASN A 50 7.12 -4.47 12.05
C ASN A 50 5.91 -4.68 11.13
N VAL A 51 4.75 -4.19 11.53
CA VAL A 51 3.53 -4.28 10.70
C VAL A 51 3.10 -2.88 10.29
N ALA A 52 3.02 -2.67 8.98
CA ALA A 52 2.52 -1.43 8.39
C ALA A 52 1.19 -1.68 7.70
N MET A 53 0.51 -0.62 7.28
CA MET A 53 -0.79 -0.73 6.66
C MET A 53 -0.96 0.32 5.58
N GLY A 54 -1.58 -0.08 4.46
CA GLY A 54 -2.01 0.84 3.41
C GLY A 54 -3.51 0.72 3.22
N LEU A 55 -4.19 1.85 3.12
CA LEU A 55 -5.64 1.92 2.88
C LEU A 55 -5.88 2.75 1.62
N ILE A 56 -6.59 2.15 0.66
CA ILE A 56 -6.86 2.76 -0.64
C ILE A 56 -8.33 2.55 -0.98
N ASP A 57 -9.05 3.61 -1.29
CA ASP A 57 -10.47 3.56 -1.63
C ASP A 57 -10.70 3.44 -3.13
N PHE A 58 -11.72 2.64 -3.49
CA PHE A 58 -12.20 2.49 -4.86
C PHE A 58 -13.74 2.54 -4.86
N PRO A 59 -14.36 3.10 -5.92
CA PRO A 59 -15.84 3.15 -5.98
C PRO A 59 -16.46 1.74 -6.02
N ASN A 60 -15.82 0.79 -6.70
CA ASN A 60 -16.30 -0.58 -6.89
C ASN A 60 -15.16 -1.49 -7.35
N LEU A 61 -15.46 -2.78 -7.50
CA LEU A 61 -14.46 -3.77 -7.93
C LEU A 61 -13.97 -3.52 -9.36
N ALA A 62 -14.83 -3.07 -10.25
CA ALA A 62 -14.41 -2.78 -11.63
C ALA A 62 -13.37 -1.68 -11.68
N ALA A 63 -13.52 -0.65 -10.85
CA ALA A 63 -12.52 0.42 -10.72
C ALA A 63 -11.20 -0.11 -10.18
N TYR A 64 -11.25 -1.04 -9.21
CA TYR A 64 -10.05 -1.68 -8.68
C TYR A 64 -9.33 -2.50 -9.75
N GLU A 65 -10.04 -3.27 -10.55
CA GLU A 65 -9.43 -4.06 -11.63
C GLU A 65 -8.74 -3.17 -12.65
N GLN A 66 -9.38 -2.07 -13.03
CA GLN A 66 -8.78 -1.10 -13.96
C GLN A 66 -7.54 -0.45 -13.35
N TYR A 67 -7.60 -0.10 -12.07
CA TYR A 67 -6.46 0.43 -11.33
C TYR A 67 -5.28 -0.55 -11.35
N ARG A 68 -5.52 -1.83 -11.14
CA ARG A 68 -4.46 -2.85 -11.16
C ARG A 68 -3.76 -2.90 -12.52
N GLU A 69 -4.52 -2.84 -13.60
CA GLU A 69 -3.95 -2.81 -14.95
C GLU A 69 -3.15 -1.54 -15.18
N ASN A 70 -3.68 -0.39 -14.77
CA ASN A 70 -2.99 0.90 -14.92
C ASN A 70 -1.68 0.92 -14.14
N LEU A 71 -1.69 0.40 -12.92
CA LEU A 71 -0.52 0.40 -12.04
C LEU A 71 0.63 -0.40 -12.62
N LEU A 72 0.33 -1.55 -13.24
CA LEU A 72 1.35 -2.41 -13.86
C LEU A 72 2.00 -1.75 -15.08
N ARG A 73 1.36 -0.72 -15.66
CA ARG A 73 1.85 0.02 -16.83
C ARG A 73 2.45 1.37 -16.47
N ASP A 74 2.28 1.82 -15.24
CA ASP A 74 2.78 3.13 -14.80
C ASP A 74 4.26 3.03 -14.47
N PRO A 75 5.15 3.76 -15.19
CA PRO A 75 6.59 3.65 -14.95
C PRO A 75 7.01 4.01 -13.54
N GLY A 76 6.34 4.98 -12.92
CA GLY A 76 6.62 5.39 -11.55
C GLY A 76 6.28 4.30 -10.54
N ALA A 77 5.11 3.65 -10.71
CA ALA A 77 4.70 2.54 -9.86
C ALA A 77 5.62 1.33 -10.03
N VAL A 78 5.95 0.99 -11.26
CA VAL A 78 6.85 -0.13 -11.56
C VAL A 78 8.21 0.08 -10.91
N GLU A 79 8.76 1.30 -10.98
CA GLU A 79 10.03 1.62 -10.34
C GLU A 79 9.97 1.53 -8.82
N CYS A 80 8.88 2.01 -8.20
CA CYS A 80 8.68 1.89 -6.76
C CYS A 80 8.64 0.41 -6.33
N LEU A 81 7.91 -0.42 -7.06
CA LEU A 81 7.81 -1.85 -6.78
C LEU A 81 9.17 -2.54 -6.92
N ARG A 82 9.92 -2.19 -7.96
CA ARG A 82 11.26 -2.74 -8.19
C ARG A 82 12.21 -2.38 -7.05
N GLN A 83 12.18 -1.14 -6.59
CA GLN A 83 13.03 -0.68 -5.49
C GLN A 83 12.68 -1.38 -4.18
N ALA A 84 11.38 -1.55 -3.88
CA ALA A 84 10.95 -2.25 -2.68
C ALA A 84 11.38 -3.72 -2.70
N GLU A 85 11.25 -4.37 -3.85
CA GLU A 85 11.69 -5.75 -4.02
C GLU A 85 13.21 -5.87 -3.86
N ALA A 86 13.97 -4.97 -4.45
CA ALA A 86 15.42 -4.96 -4.33
C ALA A 86 15.87 -4.73 -2.88
N ALA A 87 15.17 -3.88 -2.15
CA ALA A 87 15.47 -3.63 -0.73
C ALA A 87 15.10 -4.81 0.16
N GLY A 88 14.11 -5.63 -0.24
CA GLY A 88 13.65 -6.76 0.56
C GLY A 88 12.97 -6.35 1.86
N CYS A 89 12.34 -5.18 1.89
CA CYS A 89 11.74 -4.64 3.11
C CYS A 89 10.38 -5.26 3.45
N ILE A 90 9.66 -5.80 2.46
CA ILE A 90 8.35 -6.42 2.65
C ILE A 90 8.50 -7.93 2.67
N LEU A 91 8.19 -8.56 3.80
CA LEU A 91 8.27 -10.01 3.96
C LEU A 91 6.96 -10.70 3.60
N ILE A 92 5.83 -10.12 4.04
CA ILE A 92 4.50 -10.64 3.78
C ILE A 92 3.59 -9.47 3.44
N GLU A 93 2.72 -9.67 2.45
CA GLU A 93 1.73 -8.67 2.06
C GLU A 93 0.37 -9.36 2.02
N ASP A 94 -0.51 -8.98 2.96
CA ASP A 94 -1.87 -9.49 3.04
C ASP A 94 -2.84 -8.43 2.54
N ARG A 95 -3.72 -8.80 1.60
CA ARG A 95 -4.69 -7.88 1.00
C ARG A 95 -6.10 -8.33 1.32
N SER A 96 -6.95 -7.39 1.72
CA SER A 96 -8.37 -7.63 1.92
C SER A 96 -9.17 -6.41 1.51
N PHE A 97 -10.45 -6.64 1.18
CA PHE A 97 -11.39 -5.54 0.97
C PHE A 97 -12.23 -5.40 2.22
N ILE A 98 -12.33 -4.18 2.69
CA ILE A 98 -13.12 -3.83 3.88
C ILE A 98 -14.11 -2.73 3.49
N ARG A 99 -15.13 -2.56 4.29
CA ARG A 99 -16.16 -1.55 4.09
C ARG A 99 -16.28 -0.72 5.35
N ARG A 100 -16.33 0.60 5.19
CA ARG A 100 -16.55 1.49 6.33
C ARG A 100 -17.95 1.27 6.90
N VAL A 101 -18.01 1.18 8.21
CA VAL A 101 -19.30 1.18 8.91
C VAL A 101 -19.78 2.62 9.04
N ALA A 102 -20.98 2.91 8.53
CA ALA A 102 -21.56 4.25 8.64
C ALA A 102 -21.94 4.55 10.08
N ALA A 103 -21.77 5.81 10.46
CA ALA A 103 -22.16 6.26 11.80
C ALA A 103 -23.68 6.30 11.96
#